data_9fd65323081d563886adfd9c8108db4a
#
_entry.id   9fd65323081d563886adfd9c8108db4a
#
_cell.length_a   1.000
_cell.length_b   1.000
_cell.length_c   1.000
_cell.angle_alpha   90.00
_cell.angle_beta   90.00
_cell.angle_gamma   90.00
#
_symmetry.space_group_name_H-M   'P 1'
#
loop_
_entity.id
_entity.type
_entity.pdbx_description
1 polymer ?
#
loop_
_entity_poly.entity_id
_entity_poly.type
_entity_poly.pdbx_seq_one_letter_code
_entity_poly.pdbx_strand_id
1 'polypeptide(L)'
;MKEEEQLSFKRTLIGIFRSQEGTSDRAKMPELRTRYYQLSKEKCWEEVSSTLKKIPGYKVLHEVPSVGEITLEKRTSLGRVMDITVSIVGTGPVRSAIDIYSATRGSMGDLGANYRNILQLFSVLDKKLAAYKVSSNQ
;
A
#
# COMPACT_ATOMS: atom_id res chain seq x y z
N MET A 1 8.48 26.32 2.50
CA MET A 1 7.22 26.29 3.28
C MET A 1 6.00 26.51 2.40
N LYS A 2 5.95 27.63 1.70
CA LYS A 2 4.82 27.87 0.78
C LYS A 2 4.71 26.85 -0.34
N GLU A 3 5.83 26.34 -0.85
CA GLU A 3 5.85 25.31 -1.87
C GLU A 3 5.37 23.95 -1.35
N GLU A 4 5.74 23.59 -0.11
CA GLU A 4 5.29 22.34 0.50
C GLU A 4 3.80 22.37 0.85
N GLU A 5 3.29 23.51 1.30
CA GLU A 5 1.86 23.70 1.56
C GLU A 5 1.05 23.70 0.27
N GLN A 6 1.55 24.35 -0.78
CA GLN A 6 0.92 24.32 -2.11
C GLN A 6 0.97 22.93 -2.74
N LEU A 7 2.08 22.23 -2.58
CA LEU A 7 2.23 20.84 -3.03
C LEU A 7 1.27 19.94 -2.26
N SER A 8 1.11 20.17 -0.96
CA SER A 8 0.20 19.42 -0.11
C SER A 8 -1.26 19.70 -0.44
N PHE A 9 -1.61 20.97 -0.67
CA PHE A 9 -2.96 21.38 -1.07
C PHE A 9 -3.28 20.87 -2.47
N LYS A 10 -2.34 20.99 -3.41
CA LYS A 10 -2.45 20.42 -4.74
C LYS A 10 -2.58 18.89 -4.68
N ARG A 11 -1.82 18.25 -3.80
CA ARG A 11 -1.90 16.79 -3.60
C ARG A 11 -3.26 16.38 -3.03
N THR A 12 -3.82 17.14 -2.11
CA THR A 12 -5.15 16.87 -1.55
C THR A 12 -6.24 17.06 -2.59
N LEU A 13 -6.19 18.17 -3.34
CA LEU A 13 -7.11 18.41 -4.46
C LEU A 13 -6.91 17.39 -5.58
N ILE A 14 -5.66 17.08 -5.92
CA ILE A 14 -5.32 16.08 -6.92
C ILE A 14 -5.71 14.69 -6.42
N GLY A 15 -5.59 14.40 -5.11
CA GLY A 15 -6.05 13.15 -4.52
C GLY A 15 -7.56 12.95 -4.62
N ILE A 16 -8.34 14.05 -4.59
CA ILE A 16 -9.78 14.00 -4.83
C ILE A 16 -10.09 13.71 -6.30
N PHE A 17 -9.27 14.24 -7.21
CA PHE A 17 -9.49 14.11 -8.66
C PHE A 17 -8.60 13.07 -9.33
N ARG A 18 -7.47 12.69 -8.70
CA ARG A 18 -6.61 11.65 -9.24
C ARG A 18 -7.13 10.27 -8.91
N SER A 19 -6.84 9.36 -9.82
CA SER A 19 -7.21 7.96 -9.71
C SER A 19 -6.11 7.13 -9.07
N GLN A 20 -5.35 7.71 -8.13
CA GLN A 20 -4.22 6.99 -7.53
C GLN A 20 -3.90 7.48 -6.11
N GLU A 21 -3.32 6.57 -5.30
CA GLU A 21 -2.84 6.84 -3.95
C GLU A 21 -1.66 5.91 -3.64
N GLY A 22 -0.74 6.35 -2.78
CA GLY A 22 0.42 5.54 -2.41
C GLY A 22 0.94 5.88 -1.02
N THR A 23 1.67 4.94 -0.43
CA THR A 23 2.31 5.13 0.88
C THR A 23 3.76 5.54 0.73
N SER A 24 4.29 6.24 1.71
CA SER A 24 5.70 6.61 1.81
C SER A 24 6.04 6.99 3.24
N ASP A 25 7.36 6.99 3.56
CA ASP A 25 7.84 7.43 4.87
C ASP A 25 7.46 8.89 5.18
N ARG A 26 7.31 9.69 4.14
CA ARG A 26 7.05 11.13 4.26
C ARG A 26 5.59 11.50 4.10
N ALA A 27 4.70 10.50 4.04
CA ALA A 27 3.27 10.79 3.92
C ALA A 27 2.80 11.64 5.10
N LYS A 28 2.03 12.68 4.82
CA LYS A 28 1.48 13.55 5.86
C LYS A 28 0.46 12.84 6.72
N MET A 29 -0.35 12.00 6.09
CA MET A 29 -1.32 11.17 6.80
C MET A 29 -0.60 9.96 7.39
N PRO A 30 -0.59 9.79 8.72
CA PRO A 30 0.14 8.68 9.35
C PRO A 30 -0.26 7.31 8.81
N GLU A 31 -1.53 7.13 8.47
CA GLU A 31 -2.07 5.88 7.93
C GLU A 31 -1.54 5.55 6.53
N LEU A 32 -0.95 6.53 5.84
CA LEU A 32 -0.32 6.33 4.53
C LEU A 32 1.21 6.25 4.61
N ARG A 33 1.75 6.08 5.80
CA ARG A 33 3.20 5.91 5.95
C ARG A 33 3.60 4.46 5.74
N THR A 34 4.84 4.28 5.30
CA THR A 34 5.49 2.97 5.16
C THR A 34 5.35 2.18 6.45
N ARG A 35 5.08 0.89 6.36
CA ARG A 35 5.01 -0.02 7.51
C ARG A 35 6.32 -0.80 7.65
N TYR A 36 6.87 -0.84 8.85
CA TYR A 36 8.11 -1.55 9.15
C TYR A 36 7.85 -2.74 10.07
N TYR A 37 8.54 -3.86 9.78
CA TYR A 37 8.40 -5.09 10.54
C TYR A 37 9.76 -5.71 10.82
N GLN A 38 9.89 -6.34 11.99
CA GLN A 38 11.09 -7.12 12.36
C GLN A 38 11.01 -8.52 11.76
N LEU A 39 11.12 -8.57 10.45
CA LEU A 39 11.13 -9.78 9.65
C LEU A 39 12.10 -9.60 8.51
N SER A 40 12.83 -10.68 8.14
CA SER A 40 13.61 -10.67 6.92
C SER A 40 12.69 -10.43 5.73
N LYS A 41 13.24 -9.90 4.64
CA LYS A 41 12.50 -9.70 3.39
C LYS A 41 11.82 -11.01 2.95
N GLU A 42 12.53 -12.13 3.03
CA GLU A 42 12.04 -13.43 2.60
C GLU A 42 10.83 -13.89 3.42
N LYS A 43 10.91 -13.78 4.73
CA LYS A 43 9.79 -14.16 5.61
C LYS A 43 8.62 -13.19 5.45
N CYS A 44 8.90 -11.90 5.35
CA CYS A 44 7.86 -10.90 5.10
C CYS A 44 7.14 -11.21 3.79
N TRP A 45 7.89 -11.52 2.75
CA TRP A 45 7.34 -11.92 1.46
C TRP A 45 6.39 -13.11 1.57
N GLU A 46 6.83 -14.18 2.23
CA GLU A 46 6.01 -15.39 2.40
C GLU A 46 4.69 -15.09 3.09
N GLU A 47 4.75 -14.35 4.19
CA GLU A 47 3.55 -14.01 4.96
C GLU A 47 2.62 -13.08 4.19
N VAL A 48 3.17 -12.06 3.54
CA VAL A 48 2.36 -11.10 2.76
C VAL A 48 1.75 -11.79 1.55
N SER A 49 2.54 -12.53 0.79
CA SER A 49 2.05 -13.22 -0.41
C SER A 49 0.90 -14.18 -0.07
N SER A 50 1.08 -15.02 0.94
CA SER A 50 0.04 -15.96 1.34
C SER A 50 -1.22 -15.26 1.86
N THR A 51 -1.07 -14.13 2.56
CA THR A 51 -2.19 -13.37 3.10
C THR A 51 -2.97 -12.68 2.00
N LEU A 52 -2.29 -12.03 1.06
CA LEU A 52 -2.95 -11.30 -0.03
C LEU A 52 -3.81 -12.22 -0.91
N LYS A 53 -3.38 -13.45 -1.11
CA LYS A 53 -4.12 -14.44 -1.91
C LYS A 53 -5.46 -14.85 -1.28
N LYS A 54 -5.64 -14.59 0.01
CA LYS A 54 -6.83 -14.98 0.76
C LYS A 54 -7.82 -13.85 1.01
N ILE A 55 -7.48 -12.61 0.62
CA ILE A 55 -8.35 -11.47 0.86
C ILE A 55 -9.45 -11.43 -0.20
N PRO A 56 -10.73 -11.52 0.21
CA PRO A 56 -11.82 -11.44 -0.76
C PRO A 56 -11.84 -10.11 -1.51
N GLY A 57 -12.17 -10.16 -2.78
CA GLY A 57 -12.26 -8.97 -3.61
C GLY A 57 -10.96 -8.52 -4.25
N TYR A 58 -9.83 -9.10 -3.87
CA TYR A 58 -8.52 -8.79 -4.46
C TYR A 58 -7.98 -10.03 -5.18
N LYS A 59 -7.52 -9.82 -6.40
CA LYS A 59 -6.94 -10.89 -7.22
C LYS A 59 -5.46 -10.62 -7.43
N VAL A 60 -4.61 -11.55 -6.99
CA VAL A 60 -3.17 -11.45 -7.26
C VAL A 60 -2.91 -11.77 -8.73
N LEU A 61 -2.29 -10.83 -9.44
CA LEU A 61 -1.98 -10.98 -10.87
C LEU A 61 -0.56 -11.43 -11.09
N HIS A 62 0.40 -10.81 -10.42
CA HIS A 62 1.82 -11.10 -10.58
C HIS A 62 2.55 -11.03 -9.25
N GLU A 63 3.54 -11.88 -9.11
CA GLU A 63 4.47 -11.85 -7.98
C GLU A 63 5.89 -11.88 -8.54
N VAL A 64 6.72 -10.90 -8.14
CA VAL A 64 8.11 -10.81 -8.57
C VAL A 64 8.99 -10.75 -7.32
N PRO A 65 9.35 -11.91 -6.75
CA PRO A 65 10.11 -11.96 -5.48
C PRO A 65 11.44 -11.22 -5.55
N SER A 66 12.13 -11.28 -6.68
CA SER A 66 13.45 -10.63 -6.84
C SER A 66 13.38 -9.12 -6.71
N VAL A 67 12.26 -8.52 -7.14
CA VAL A 67 12.01 -7.08 -7.01
C VAL A 67 11.28 -6.75 -5.71
N GLY A 68 10.58 -7.71 -5.14
CA GLY A 68 9.78 -7.51 -3.94
C GLY A 68 8.41 -6.90 -4.21
N GLU A 69 7.83 -7.16 -5.38
CA GLU A 69 6.54 -6.58 -5.77
C GLU A 69 5.48 -7.66 -6.00
N ILE A 70 4.29 -7.37 -5.49
CA ILE A 70 3.07 -8.16 -5.74
C ILE A 70 2.03 -7.21 -6.32
N THR A 71 1.49 -7.55 -7.49
CA THR A 71 0.43 -6.76 -8.11
C THR A 71 -0.91 -7.47 -7.97
N LEU A 72 -1.91 -6.68 -7.60
CA LEU A 72 -3.27 -7.16 -7.42
C LEU A 72 -4.24 -6.31 -8.24
N GLU A 73 -5.41 -6.89 -8.50
CA GLU A 73 -6.52 -6.21 -9.14
C GLU A 73 -7.72 -6.24 -8.21
N LYS A 74 -8.42 -5.13 -8.12
CA LYS A 74 -9.73 -5.06 -7.44
C LYS A 74 -10.75 -4.45 -8.37
N ARG A 75 -11.93 -5.07 -8.46
CA ARG A 75 -13.05 -4.53 -9.22
C ARG A 75 -14.11 -4.03 -8.27
N THR A 76 -14.64 -2.84 -8.54
CA THR A 76 -15.76 -2.29 -7.78
C THR A 76 -17.09 -2.79 -8.36
N SER A 77 -18.16 -2.63 -7.57
CA SER A 77 -19.52 -2.95 -8.01
C SER A 77 -19.95 -2.12 -9.22
N LEU A 78 -19.33 -0.96 -9.44
CA LEU A 78 -19.59 -0.09 -10.59
C LEU A 78 -18.76 -0.45 -11.82
N GLY A 79 -18.00 -1.54 -11.76
CA GLY A 79 -17.18 -2.01 -12.88
C GLY A 79 -15.83 -1.31 -13.02
N ARG A 80 -15.45 -0.48 -12.06
CA ARG A 80 -14.11 0.14 -12.07
C ARG A 80 -13.06 -0.89 -11.67
N VAL A 81 -11.90 -0.83 -12.31
CA VAL A 81 -10.77 -1.72 -12.04
C VAL A 81 -9.65 -0.90 -11.40
N MET A 82 -9.14 -1.40 -10.29
CA MET A 82 -8.02 -0.79 -9.59
C MET A 82 -6.82 -1.72 -9.60
N ASP A 83 -5.67 -1.16 -9.96
CA ASP A 83 -4.39 -1.85 -9.92
C ASP A 83 -3.67 -1.48 -8.64
N ILE A 84 -3.23 -2.50 -7.91
CA ILE A 84 -2.58 -2.31 -6.62
C ILE A 84 -1.22 -2.98 -6.67
N THR A 85 -0.20 -2.28 -6.17
CA THR A 85 1.15 -2.83 -6.03
C THR A 85 1.53 -2.79 -4.56
N VAL A 86 1.89 -3.95 -4.02
CA VAL A 86 2.46 -4.09 -2.69
C VAL A 86 3.94 -4.32 -2.86
N SER A 87 4.76 -3.41 -2.30
CA SER A 87 6.21 -3.47 -2.39
C SER A 87 6.82 -3.85 -1.05
N ILE A 88 7.70 -4.84 -1.05
CA ILE A 88 8.40 -5.31 0.13
C ILE A 88 9.89 -5.10 -0.10
N VAL A 89 10.51 -4.33 0.80
CA VAL A 89 11.93 -4.00 0.74
C VAL A 89 12.61 -4.45 2.02
N GLY A 90 13.74 -5.16 1.88
CA GLY A 90 14.59 -5.46 3.05
C GLY A 90 15.35 -4.20 3.46
N THR A 91 15.22 -3.79 4.73
CA THR A 91 15.94 -2.65 5.29
C THR A 91 17.03 -3.08 6.27
N GLY A 92 17.20 -4.36 6.46
CA GLY A 92 18.21 -4.99 7.29
C GLY A 92 18.02 -6.51 7.25
N PRO A 93 18.95 -7.30 7.86
CA PRO A 93 18.85 -8.77 7.83
C PRO A 93 17.54 -9.31 8.42
N VAL A 94 16.98 -8.60 9.40
CA VAL A 94 15.75 -8.98 10.11
C VAL A 94 14.79 -7.81 10.14
N ARG A 95 14.78 -6.99 9.10
CA ARG A 95 13.88 -5.85 9.02
C ARG A 95 13.44 -5.63 7.59
N SER A 96 12.15 -5.34 7.42
CA SER A 96 11.54 -5.11 6.11
C SER A 96 10.53 -3.97 6.19
N ALA A 97 10.27 -3.38 5.05
CA ALA A 97 9.30 -2.29 4.88
C ALA A 97 8.28 -2.68 3.83
N ILE A 98 7.03 -2.29 4.07
CA ILE A 98 5.93 -2.51 3.12
C ILE A 98 5.34 -1.17 2.72
N ASP A 99 5.26 -0.95 1.41
CA ASP A 99 4.52 0.15 0.82
C ASP A 99 3.42 -0.38 -0.08
N ILE A 100 2.34 0.38 -0.20
CA ILE A 100 1.22 0.03 -1.07
C ILE A 100 0.88 1.22 -1.96
N TYR A 101 0.69 0.94 -3.24
CA TYR A 101 0.23 1.90 -4.24
C TYR A 101 -1.05 1.36 -4.87
N SER A 102 -2.04 2.22 -5.06
CA SER A 102 -3.32 1.84 -5.65
C SER A 102 -3.75 2.90 -6.67
N ALA A 103 -4.10 2.46 -7.87
CA ALA A 103 -4.52 3.34 -8.96
C ALA A 103 -5.74 2.77 -9.68
N THR A 104 -6.69 3.63 -10.02
CA THR A 104 -7.87 3.25 -10.77
C THR A 104 -7.58 3.39 -12.26
N ARG A 105 -7.95 2.38 -13.04
CA ARG A 105 -7.88 2.47 -14.51
C ARG A 105 -8.97 3.41 -15.00
N GLY A 106 -8.63 4.28 -15.95
CA GLY A 106 -9.54 5.23 -16.54
C GLY A 106 -9.45 6.61 -15.91
N SER A 107 -10.36 7.49 -16.33
CA SER A 107 -10.37 8.90 -15.95
C SER A 107 -11.39 9.16 -14.86
N MET A 108 -11.29 10.27 -14.15
CA MET A 108 -12.31 10.83 -13.27
C MET A 108 -12.27 10.39 -11.81
N GLY A 109 -11.09 10.44 -11.15
CA GLY A 109 -11.00 10.28 -9.70
C GLY A 109 -11.55 8.95 -9.18
N ASP A 110 -11.29 8.66 -7.93
CA ASP A 110 -11.67 7.39 -7.32
C ASP A 110 -12.60 7.55 -6.11
N LEU A 111 -12.97 8.78 -5.77
CA LEU A 111 -13.77 9.11 -4.58
C LEU A 111 -13.20 8.50 -3.29
N GLY A 112 -11.86 8.45 -3.20
CA GLY A 112 -11.18 7.88 -2.05
C GLY A 112 -11.09 6.35 -2.06
N ALA A 113 -11.47 5.68 -3.15
CA ALA A 113 -11.43 4.22 -3.22
C ALA A 113 -10.01 3.66 -3.08
N ASN A 114 -9.03 4.30 -3.72
CA ASN A 114 -7.63 3.86 -3.61
C ASN A 114 -7.08 4.05 -2.20
N TYR A 115 -7.44 5.13 -1.54
CA TYR A 115 -7.13 5.34 -0.13
C TYR A 115 -7.71 4.22 0.76
N ARG A 116 -8.99 3.89 0.56
CA ARG A 116 -9.65 2.83 1.32
C ARG A 116 -9.03 1.45 1.06
N ASN A 117 -8.60 1.19 -0.18
CA ASN A 117 -7.92 -0.06 -0.51
C ASN A 117 -6.63 -0.21 0.30
N ILE A 118 -5.83 0.86 0.38
CA ILE A 118 -4.59 0.85 1.15
C ILE A 118 -4.88 0.58 2.62
N LEU A 119 -5.85 1.28 3.21
CA LEU A 119 -6.20 1.08 4.62
C LEU A 119 -6.69 -0.34 4.87
N GLN A 120 -7.51 -0.88 3.99
CA GLN A 120 -8.03 -2.24 4.12
C GLN A 120 -6.92 -3.28 4.07
N LEU A 121 -6.02 -3.16 3.11
CA LEU A 121 -4.90 -4.08 2.96
C LEU A 121 -3.97 -4.00 4.16
N PHE A 122 -3.62 -2.79 4.60
CA PHE A 122 -2.80 -2.64 5.80
C PHE A 122 -3.47 -3.17 7.05
N SER A 123 -4.78 -3.01 7.18
CA SER A 123 -5.52 -3.57 8.30
C SER A 123 -5.35 -5.08 8.39
N VAL A 124 -5.41 -5.77 7.26
CA VAL A 124 -5.23 -7.22 7.20
C VAL A 124 -3.78 -7.60 7.47
N LEU A 125 -2.83 -6.92 6.81
CA LEU A 125 -1.41 -7.19 6.97
C LEU A 125 -0.91 -6.87 8.39
N ASP A 126 -1.34 -5.75 8.96
CA ASP A 126 -0.97 -5.38 10.34
C ASP A 126 -1.44 -6.44 11.36
N LYS A 127 -2.61 -7.01 11.16
CA LYS A 127 -3.11 -8.10 12.03
C LYS A 127 -2.25 -9.35 11.87
N LYS A 128 -1.94 -9.71 10.63
CA LYS A 128 -1.14 -10.91 10.34
C LYS A 128 0.28 -10.78 10.90
N LEU A 129 0.86 -9.58 10.81
CA LEU A 129 2.24 -9.31 11.19
C LEU A 129 2.36 -8.59 12.53
N ALA A 130 1.31 -8.57 13.34
CA ALA A 130 1.26 -7.79 14.58
C ALA A 130 2.43 -8.10 15.52
N ALA A 131 2.86 -9.37 15.61
CA ALA A 131 3.96 -9.79 16.49
C ALA A 131 5.32 -9.20 16.07
N TYR A 132 5.43 -8.73 14.83
CA TYR A 132 6.70 -8.25 14.25
C TYR A 132 6.72 -6.75 14.02
N LYS A 133 5.65 -6.06 14.36
CA LYS A 133 5.52 -4.63 14.05
C LYS A 133 6.54 -3.80 14.81
N VAL A 134 7.23 -2.90 14.08
CA VAL A 134 8.15 -1.93 14.67
C VAL A 134 7.34 -0.68 15.04
N SER A 135 7.52 -0.20 16.29
CA SER A 135 6.85 1.01 16.73
C SER A 135 7.41 2.23 15.99
N SER A 136 6.57 3.26 15.80
CA SER A 136 6.92 4.48 15.08
C SER A 136 8.07 5.28 15.74
N ASN A 137 8.49 4.91 16.93
CA ASN A 137 9.53 5.58 17.68
C ASN A 137 10.89 4.86 17.62
N GLN A 138 11.03 3.87 16.76
CA GLN A 138 12.29 3.13 16.62
C GLN A 138 12.93 3.31 15.26
#